data_64ac91a7eda15df71ecdc2ae5af916f9
#
_entry.id   64ac91a7eda15df71ecdc2ae5af916f9
#
_cell.length_a   1.000
_cell.length_b   1.000
_cell.length_c   1.000
_cell.angle_alpha   90.00
_cell.angle_beta   90.00
_cell.angle_gamma   90.00
#
_symmetry.space_group_name_H-M   'P 1'
#
loop_
_entity.id
_entity.type
_entity.pdbx_description
1 polymer ?
#
loop_
_entity_poly.entity_id
_entity_poly.type
_entity_poly.pdbx_seq_one_letter_code
_entity_poly.pdbx_strand_id
1 'polypeptide(L)'
;MWVDETGTNTAMARRYGRAPRGQRVDGPVPHGHWKVLTLTAAVRLDGVGGCLAFDGATNAATFEAYVEQVLAPTLKPGDIVVMDNLKAHKGPEVERLIKAAGAEVRYLPAYSPDLNPIEKMFSKLKAFLRKAAARTVDRLKDAIGDALRAVTHQDIAGWARSCGYSTPKRQPL
;
A
#
# COMPACT_ATOMS: atom_id res chain seq x y z
N MET A 1 -0.14 3.01 12.62
CA MET A 1 -0.48 3.14 11.18
C MET A 1 0.79 3.02 10.38
N TRP A 2 0.80 2.29 9.27
CA TRP A 2 1.95 2.14 8.36
C TRP A 2 1.60 2.79 7.03
N VAL A 3 2.53 3.57 6.48
CA VAL A 3 2.36 4.33 5.23
C VAL A 3 3.51 4.02 4.30
N ASP A 4 3.20 3.81 3.02
CA ASP A 4 4.21 3.52 1.99
C ASP A 4 3.61 3.66 0.58
N GLU A 5 4.45 3.54 -0.47
CA GLU A 5 4.04 3.61 -1.86
C GLU A 5 4.34 2.34 -2.62
N THR A 6 3.53 2.12 -3.66
CA THR A 6 3.79 1.03 -4.59
C THR A 6 3.40 1.39 -6.02
N GLY A 7 4.25 1.00 -6.98
CA GLY A 7 3.94 1.13 -8.40
C GLY A 7 2.97 0.04 -8.87
N THR A 8 1.99 0.46 -9.67
CA THR A 8 1.05 -0.41 -10.38
C THR A 8 1.00 0.00 -11.86
N ASN A 9 0.60 -0.88 -12.76
CA ASN A 9 0.55 -0.53 -14.18
C ASN A 9 -0.48 -1.35 -14.97
N THR A 10 -0.82 -0.87 -16.16
CA THR A 10 -1.78 -1.51 -17.06
C THR A 10 -1.23 -2.76 -17.79
N ALA A 11 0.04 -3.10 -17.60
CA ALA A 11 0.65 -4.31 -18.14
C ALA A 11 0.66 -5.48 -17.15
N MET A 12 0.11 -5.30 -15.93
CA MET A 12 0.08 -6.37 -14.94
C MET A 12 -0.67 -7.59 -15.45
N ALA A 13 -0.01 -8.76 -15.39
CA ALA A 13 -0.55 -10.04 -15.82
C ALA A 13 -0.12 -11.13 -14.84
N ARG A 14 -0.82 -12.26 -14.82
CA ARG A 14 -0.45 -13.42 -14.01
C ARG A 14 0.95 -13.91 -14.44
N ARG A 15 1.80 -14.17 -13.45
CA ARG A 15 3.17 -14.66 -13.68
C ARG A 15 3.27 -16.18 -13.67
N TYR A 16 2.27 -16.84 -13.09
CA TYR A 16 2.23 -18.29 -12.88
C TYR A 16 0.84 -18.82 -13.20
N GLY A 17 0.79 -20.04 -13.71
CA GLY A 17 -0.40 -20.84 -13.91
C GLY A 17 -0.15 -22.27 -13.43
N ARG A 18 -1.18 -23.10 -13.49
CA ARG A 18 -1.10 -24.55 -13.18
C ARG A 18 -1.68 -25.32 -14.36
N ALA A 19 -0.97 -26.39 -14.73
CA ALA A 19 -1.42 -27.38 -15.69
C ALA A 19 -1.14 -28.79 -15.17
N PRO A 20 -1.74 -29.83 -15.74
CA PRO A 20 -1.36 -31.21 -15.49
C PRO A 20 0.15 -31.43 -15.73
N ARG A 21 0.73 -32.41 -15.02
CA ARG A 21 2.15 -32.73 -15.15
C ARG A 21 2.50 -33.01 -16.64
N GLY A 22 3.58 -32.39 -17.11
CA GLY A 22 4.05 -32.51 -18.49
C GLY A 22 3.39 -31.55 -19.49
N GLN A 23 2.43 -30.73 -19.05
CA GLN A 23 1.82 -29.70 -19.91
C GLN A 23 2.37 -28.32 -19.60
N ARG A 24 2.58 -27.50 -20.65
CA ARG A 24 2.97 -26.10 -20.53
C ARG A 24 1.75 -25.23 -20.29
N VAL A 25 1.91 -24.21 -19.45
CA VAL A 25 0.90 -23.15 -19.26
C VAL A 25 1.30 -21.97 -20.12
N ASP A 26 0.44 -21.63 -21.09
CA ASP A 26 0.59 -20.44 -21.90
C ASP A 26 -0.43 -19.37 -21.45
N GLY A 27 -0.07 -18.11 -21.60
CA GLY A 27 -0.94 -16.98 -21.28
C GLY A 27 -0.54 -15.71 -22.02
N PRO A 28 -1.48 -14.84 -22.32
CA PRO A 28 -1.20 -13.58 -23.03
C PRO A 28 -0.41 -12.63 -22.14
N VAL A 29 0.66 -12.07 -22.67
CA VAL A 29 1.44 -10.99 -22.04
C VAL A 29 1.16 -9.70 -22.79
N PRO A 30 0.79 -8.60 -22.12
CA PRO A 30 0.61 -7.31 -22.77
C PRO A 30 1.89 -6.84 -23.44
N HIS A 31 1.76 -6.37 -24.67
CA HIS A 31 2.84 -5.77 -25.45
C HIS A 31 2.60 -4.27 -25.65
N GLY A 32 3.65 -3.48 -25.90
CA GLY A 32 3.55 -2.06 -26.18
C GLY A 32 3.73 -1.17 -24.94
N HIS A 33 3.25 0.07 -25.00
CA HIS A 33 3.37 1.06 -23.92
C HIS A 33 2.29 0.84 -22.88
N TRP A 34 2.69 0.88 -21.60
CA TRP A 34 1.77 0.80 -20.47
C TRP A 34 1.80 2.08 -19.64
N LYS A 35 0.72 2.36 -18.97
CA LYS A 35 0.61 3.44 -18.00
C LYS A 35 0.97 2.93 -16.61
N VAL A 36 1.70 3.76 -15.87
CA VAL A 36 2.12 3.48 -14.49
C VAL A 36 1.37 4.42 -13.57
N LEU A 37 0.80 3.88 -12.49
CA LEU A 37 0.24 4.64 -11.39
C LEU A 37 1.00 4.31 -10.12
N THR A 38 1.33 5.34 -9.36
CA THR A 38 1.79 5.19 -7.97
C THR A 38 0.57 5.18 -7.05
N LEU A 39 0.49 4.20 -6.18
CA LEU A 39 -0.46 4.14 -5.08
C LEU A 39 0.28 4.41 -3.79
N THR A 40 -0.01 5.55 -3.14
CA THR A 40 0.36 5.80 -1.74
C THR A 40 -0.81 5.40 -0.86
N ALA A 41 -0.55 4.64 0.18
CA ALA A 41 -1.59 4.12 1.05
C ALA A 41 -1.16 4.10 2.52
N ALA A 42 -2.15 4.10 3.40
CA ALA A 42 -1.97 3.87 4.82
C ALA A 42 -2.75 2.63 5.26
N VAL A 43 -2.19 1.84 6.16
CA VAL A 43 -2.88 0.71 6.78
C VAL A 43 -2.82 0.82 8.30
N ARG A 44 -3.96 0.58 8.96
CA ARG A 44 -4.13 0.57 10.41
C ARG A 44 -4.60 -0.80 10.86
N LEU A 45 -4.52 -1.09 12.16
CA LEU A 45 -5.06 -2.37 12.68
C LEU A 45 -6.58 -2.50 12.48
N ASP A 46 -7.28 -1.39 12.35
CA ASP A 46 -8.73 -1.32 12.15
C ASP A 46 -9.15 -1.19 10.67
N GLY A 47 -8.21 -1.11 9.73
CA GLY A 47 -8.54 -1.07 8.30
C GLY A 47 -7.48 -0.41 7.42
N VAL A 48 -7.83 -0.27 6.15
CA VAL A 48 -7.06 0.52 5.19
C VAL A 48 -7.46 1.98 5.34
N GLY A 49 -6.46 2.85 5.54
CA GLY A 49 -6.65 4.29 5.70
C GLY A 49 -6.56 5.05 4.37
N GLY A 50 -6.15 6.30 4.45
CA GLY A 50 -6.05 7.20 3.30
C GLY A 50 -5.22 6.61 2.17
N CYS A 51 -5.82 6.52 0.97
CA CYS A 51 -5.19 6.01 -0.23
C CYS A 51 -5.30 7.02 -1.37
N LEU A 52 -4.23 7.21 -2.11
CA LEU A 52 -4.17 8.06 -3.29
C LEU A 52 -3.44 7.35 -4.42
N ALA A 53 -4.10 7.24 -5.58
CA ALA A 53 -3.47 6.75 -6.81
C ALA A 53 -3.31 7.89 -7.81
N PHE A 54 -2.09 8.11 -8.29
CA PHE A 54 -1.76 9.20 -9.22
C PHE A 54 -0.76 8.75 -10.29
N ASP A 55 -0.67 9.52 -11.36
CA ASP A 55 0.27 9.27 -12.47
C ASP A 55 1.65 9.80 -12.10
N GLY A 56 2.69 9.03 -12.41
CA GLY A 56 4.08 9.39 -12.12
C GLY A 56 4.64 8.81 -10.83
N ALA A 57 5.86 9.20 -10.50
CA ALA A 57 6.59 8.77 -9.31
C ALA A 57 6.34 9.73 -8.13
N THR A 58 6.37 9.21 -6.92
CA THR A 58 6.36 10.02 -5.70
C THR A 58 7.62 10.86 -5.62
N ASN A 59 7.44 12.13 -5.27
CA ASN A 59 8.48 13.06 -4.86
C ASN A 59 8.05 13.76 -3.57
N ALA A 60 8.92 14.59 -2.98
CA ALA A 60 8.63 15.26 -1.71
C ALA A 60 7.31 16.07 -1.77
N ALA A 61 7.09 16.85 -2.83
CA ALA A 61 5.89 17.67 -2.96
C ALA A 61 4.59 16.85 -3.10
N THR A 62 4.63 15.75 -3.88
CA THR A 62 3.47 14.84 -3.99
C THR A 62 3.20 14.10 -2.70
N PHE A 63 4.24 13.74 -1.95
CA PHE A 63 4.07 13.09 -0.65
C PHE A 63 3.53 14.07 0.40
N GLU A 64 4.03 15.30 0.44
CA GLU A 64 3.48 16.37 1.30
C GLU A 64 1.99 16.61 1.01
N ALA A 65 1.60 16.73 -0.26
CA ALA A 65 0.21 16.88 -0.65
C ALA A 65 -0.65 15.68 -0.23
N TYR A 66 -0.13 14.46 -0.35
CA TYR A 66 -0.81 13.27 0.17
C TYR A 66 -1.00 13.34 1.68
N VAL A 67 0.04 13.73 2.42
CA VAL A 67 -0.05 13.85 3.88
C VAL A 67 -1.07 14.90 4.28
N GLU A 68 -1.05 16.07 3.64
CA GLU A 68 -1.96 17.17 3.93
C GLU A 68 -3.42 16.83 3.63
N GLN A 69 -3.68 16.34 2.42
CA GLN A 69 -5.06 16.23 1.90
C GLN A 69 -5.72 14.88 2.19
N VAL A 70 -4.92 13.82 2.40
CA VAL A 70 -5.43 12.45 2.50
C VAL A 70 -5.12 11.82 3.84
N LEU A 71 -3.86 11.90 4.32
CA LEU A 71 -3.44 11.20 5.53
C LEU A 71 -3.88 11.95 6.79
N ALA A 72 -3.47 13.23 6.93
CA ALA A 72 -3.69 14.03 8.13
C ALA A 72 -5.17 14.11 8.55
N PRO A 73 -6.15 14.24 7.64
CA PRO A 73 -7.58 14.21 8.01
C PRO A 73 -8.04 12.88 8.62
N THR A 74 -7.29 11.80 8.46
CA THR A 74 -7.64 10.48 9.01
C THR A 74 -6.93 10.19 10.34
N LEU A 75 -5.96 11.01 10.73
CA LEU A 75 -5.19 10.83 11.95
C LEU A 75 -6.02 11.20 13.19
N LYS A 76 -5.68 10.54 14.29
CA LYS A 76 -6.25 10.78 15.62
C LYS A 76 -5.12 11.12 16.59
N PRO A 77 -5.39 11.94 17.61
CA PRO A 77 -4.41 12.17 18.68
C PRO A 77 -3.90 10.86 19.27
N GLY A 78 -2.58 10.75 19.39
CA GLY A 78 -1.89 9.55 19.87
C GLY A 78 -1.59 8.48 18.80
N ASP A 79 -1.95 8.73 17.53
CA ASP A 79 -1.54 7.84 16.43
C ASP A 79 -0.01 7.86 16.24
N ILE A 80 0.55 6.71 15.92
CA ILE A 80 1.94 6.57 15.47
C ILE A 80 1.93 6.24 13.98
N VAL A 81 2.48 7.15 13.16
CA VAL A 81 2.65 6.96 11.73
C VAL A 81 4.04 6.40 11.47
N VAL A 82 4.09 5.16 10.99
CA VAL A 82 5.33 4.45 10.68
C VAL A 82 5.56 4.51 9.18
N MET A 83 6.73 4.99 8.76
CA MET A 83 7.13 5.12 7.37
C MET A 83 8.52 4.52 7.17
N ASP A 84 8.86 4.21 5.94
CA ASP A 84 10.23 3.86 5.60
C ASP A 84 11.18 5.07 5.69
N ASN A 85 12.45 4.84 5.45
CA ASN A 85 13.52 5.84 5.62
C ASN A 85 13.84 6.60 4.32
N LEU A 86 12.89 6.73 3.37
CA LEU A 86 13.10 7.48 2.13
C LEU A 86 13.18 8.99 2.39
N LYS A 87 14.03 9.68 1.60
CA LYS A 87 14.19 11.13 1.71
C LYS A 87 12.89 11.90 1.47
N ALA A 88 12.03 11.41 0.57
CA ALA A 88 10.74 12.02 0.26
C ALA A 88 9.79 12.05 1.47
N HIS A 89 9.92 11.11 2.42
CA HIS A 89 9.10 11.03 3.62
C HIS A 89 9.59 11.92 4.77
N LYS A 90 10.81 12.44 4.69
CA LYS A 90 11.47 13.18 5.76
C LYS A 90 11.39 14.70 5.62
N GLY A 91 10.37 15.20 4.97
CA GLY A 91 10.14 16.63 4.85
C GLY A 91 9.72 17.24 6.21
N PRO A 92 10.26 18.42 6.59
CA PRO A 92 9.85 19.10 7.83
C PRO A 92 8.34 19.41 7.83
N GLU A 93 7.76 19.63 6.66
CA GLU A 93 6.33 19.86 6.50
C GLU A 93 5.51 18.60 6.76
N VAL A 94 5.97 17.43 6.32
CA VAL A 94 5.35 16.13 6.64
C VAL A 94 5.26 15.91 8.15
N GLU A 95 6.37 16.14 8.86
CA GLU A 95 6.39 16.02 10.32
C GLU A 95 5.48 17.04 11.00
N ARG A 96 5.48 18.29 10.51
CA ARG A 96 4.62 19.36 11.03
C ARG A 96 3.14 19.02 10.91
N LEU A 97 2.71 18.54 9.73
CA LEU A 97 1.33 18.17 9.46
C LEU A 97 0.86 17.01 10.34
N ILE A 98 1.68 15.98 10.48
CA ILE A 98 1.35 14.81 11.32
C ILE A 98 1.28 15.22 12.81
N LYS A 99 2.24 16.02 13.28
CA LYS A 99 2.23 16.54 14.66
C LYS A 99 1.03 17.46 14.92
N ALA A 100 0.64 18.29 13.95
CA ALA A 100 -0.53 19.16 14.07
C ALA A 100 -1.83 18.36 14.24
N ALA A 101 -1.90 17.13 13.69
CA ALA A 101 -3.00 16.20 13.91
C ALA A 101 -2.92 15.44 15.27
N GLY A 102 -1.93 15.74 16.12
CA GLY A 102 -1.73 15.09 17.40
C GLY A 102 -1.08 13.69 17.31
N ALA A 103 -0.45 13.38 16.18
CA ALA A 103 0.20 12.09 15.92
C ALA A 103 1.75 12.21 15.92
N GLU A 104 2.43 11.07 16.04
CA GLU A 104 3.87 10.97 15.98
C GLU A 104 4.35 10.26 14.70
N VAL A 105 5.52 10.66 14.19
CA VAL A 105 6.21 9.96 13.11
C VAL A 105 7.28 9.02 13.68
N ARG A 106 7.35 7.83 13.13
CA ARG A 106 8.42 6.85 13.39
C ARG A 106 8.95 6.33 12.05
N TYR A 107 10.27 6.38 11.87
CA TYR A 107 10.92 5.85 10.68
C TYR A 107 11.46 4.44 10.95
N LEU A 108 11.21 3.54 10.02
CA LEU A 108 11.81 2.20 10.04
C LEU A 108 13.32 2.29 9.80
N PRO A 109 14.09 1.33 10.29
CA PRO A 109 15.48 1.20 9.88
C PRO A 109 15.61 1.14 8.35
N ALA A 110 16.72 1.62 7.82
CA ALA A 110 16.98 1.53 6.38
C ALA A 110 16.96 0.06 5.92
N TYR A 111 16.39 -0.18 4.74
CA TYR A 111 16.33 -1.52 4.13
C TYR A 111 15.62 -2.60 4.97
N SER A 112 14.58 -2.24 5.73
CA SER A 112 13.82 -3.17 6.58
C SER A 112 12.36 -3.32 6.16
N PRO A 113 12.05 -3.79 4.94
CA PRO A 113 10.68 -4.00 4.47
C PRO A 113 9.96 -5.12 5.23
N ASP A 114 10.70 -6.02 5.86
CA ASP A 114 10.22 -7.10 6.73
C ASP A 114 9.53 -6.56 7.99
N LEU A 115 9.89 -5.36 8.43
CA LEU A 115 9.24 -4.64 9.54
C LEU A 115 8.02 -3.80 9.09
N ASN A 116 7.71 -3.77 7.78
CA ASN A 116 6.63 -2.96 7.24
C ASN A 116 5.42 -3.80 6.81
N PRO A 117 4.34 -3.89 7.61
CA PRO A 117 3.16 -4.69 7.27
C PRO A 117 2.47 -4.28 5.97
N ILE A 118 2.59 -3.01 5.54
CA ILE A 118 1.96 -2.51 4.31
C ILE A 118 2.54 -3.17 3.06
N GLU A 119 3.79 -3.62 3.09
CA GLU A 119 4.40 -4.37 1.98
C GLU A 119 3.67 -5.70 1.70
N LYS A 120 3.16 -6.34 2.74
CA LYS A 120 2.33 -7.55 2.60
C LYS A 120 0.95 -7.21 2.03
N MET A 121 0.38 -6.06 2.39
CA MET A 121 -0.82 -5.53 1.75
C MET A 121 -0.57 -5.29 0.26
N PHE A 122 0.52 -4.64 -0.11
CA PHE A 122 0.89 -4.42 -1.51
C PHE A 122 1.14 -5.72 -2.27
N SER A 123 1.69 -6.73 -1.64
CA SER A 123 1.82 -8.07 -2.24
C SER A 123 0.45 -8.67 -2.59
N LYS A 124 -0.52 -8.63 -1.66
CA LYS A 124 -1.91 -9.08 -1.89
C LYS A 124 -2.57 -8.25 -2.99
N LEU A 125 -2.46 -6.92 -2.92
CA LEU A 125 -2.98 -6.00 -3.92
C LEU A 125 -2.42 -6.31 -5.31
N LYS A 126 -1.10 -6.44 -5.47
CA LYS A 126 -0.48 -6.77 -6.75
C LYS A 126 -0.91 -8.14 -7.30
N ALA A 127 -1.15 -9.12 -6.43
CA ALA A 127 -1.68 -10.42 -6.84
C ALA A 127 -3.12 -10.26 -7.41
N PHE A 128 -3.96 -9.45 -6.76
CA PHE A 128 -5.30 -9.12 -7.23
C PHE A 128 -5.25 -8.39 -8.58
N LEU A 129 -4.42 -7.35 -8.73
CA LEU A 129 -4.29 -6.59 -9.97
C LEU A 129 -3.80 -7.44 -11.13
N ARG A 130 -2.86 -8.37 -10.89
CA ARG A 130 -2.42 -9.32 -11.91
C ARG A 130 -3.55 -10.25 -12.36
N LYS A 131 -4.46 -10.62 -11.46
CA LYS A 131 -5.66 -11.39 -11.79
C LYS A 131 -6.67 -10.56 -12.56
N ALA A 132 -6.89 -9.31 -12.17
CA ALA A 132 -7.81 -8.37 -12.82
C ALA A 132 -7.36 -8.02 -14.24
N ALA A 133 -6.05 -8.01 -14.50
CA ALA A 133 -5.44 -7.75 -15.80
C ALA A 133 -5.99 -6.49 -16.49
N ALA A 134 -6.16 -5.40 -15.73
CA ALA A 134 -6.67 -4.12 -16.21
C ALA A 134 -5.76 -3.53 -17.30
N ARG A 135 -6.34 -3.08 -18.42
CA ARG A 135 -5.61 -2.57 -19.59
C ARG A 135 -5.80 -1.07 -19.82
N THR A 136 -6.65 -0.42 -19.02
CA THR A 136 -6.85 1.04 -19.03
C THR A 136 -6.61 1.60 -17.64
N VAL A 137 -6.31 2.90 -17.55
CA VAL A 137 -6.09 3.59 -16.28
C VAL A 137 -7.33 3.51 -15.38
N ASP A 138 -8.52 3.73 -15.93
CA ASP A 138 -9.76 3.72 -15.17
C ASP A 138 -10.03 2.33 -14.59
N ARG A 139 -9.92 1.27 -15.41
CA ARG A 139 -10.05 -0.11 -14.94
C ARG A 139 -8.99 -0.49 -13.90
N LEU A 140 -7.77 0.09 -14.01
CA LEU A 140 -6.72 -0.13 -13.02
C LEU A 140 -7.09 0.54 -11.70
N LYS A 141 -7.62 1.78 -11.72
CA LYS A 141 -8.12 2.48 -10.53
C LYS A 141 -9.26 1.71 -9.86
N ASP A 142 -10.23 1.24 -10.64
CA ASP A 142 -11.33 0.40 -10.12
C ASP A 142 -10.81 -0.87 -9.47
N ALA A 143 -9.88 -1.57 -10.14
CA ALA A 143 -9.29 -2.79 -9.60
C ALA A 143 -8.44 -2.54 -8.34
N ILE A 144 -7.77 -1.38 -8.22
CA ILE A 144 -7.09 -0.95 -6.99
C ILE A 144 -8.12 -0.78 -5.86
N GLY A 145 -9.22 -0.09 -6.12
CA GLY A 145 -10.31 0.09 -5.16
C GLY A 145 -10.88 -1.25 -4.67
N ASP A 146 -11.14 -2.19 -5.59
CA ASP A 146 -11.62 -3.54 -5.26
C ASP A 146 -10.61 -4.32 -4.42
N ALA A 147 -9.32 -4.24 -4.79
CA ALA A 147 -8.26 -4.91 -4.07
C ALA A 147 -8.10 -4.37 -2.63
N LEU A 148 -8.23 -3.05 -2.43
CA LEU A 148 -8.18 -2.42 -1.12
C LEU A 148 -9.40 -2.82 -0.26
N ARG A 149 -10.61 -2.88 -0.85
CA ARG A 149 -11.82 -3.38 -0.18
C ARG A 149 -11.73 -4.85 0.22
N ALA A 150 -10.96 -5.65 -0.50
CA ALA A 150 -10.73 -7.07 -0.19
C ALA A 150 -9.70 -7.32 0.94
N VAL A 151 -9.10 -6.26 1.49
CA VAL A 151 -8.22 -6.35 2.67
C VAL A 151 -9.08 -6.47 3.92
N THR A 152 -8.87 -7.55 4.68
CA THR A 152 -9.61 -7.81 5.91
C THR A 152 -8.81 -7.42 7.15
N HIS A 153 -9.51 -7.18 8.26
CA HIS A 153 -8.85 -6.98 9.57
C HIS A 153 -7.95 -8.17 9.95
N GLN A 154 -8.34 -9.40 9.58
CA GLN A 154 -7.55 -10.60 9.84
C GLN A 154 -6.24 -10.59 9.06
N ASP A 155 -6.26 -10.14 7.81
CA ASP A 155 -5.04 -9.94 7.00
C ASP A 155 -4.10 -8.97 7.72
N ILE A 156 -4.59 -7.79 8.08
CA ILE A 156 -3.79 -6.72 8.69
C ILE A 156 -3.20 -7.19 10.02
N ALA A 157 -3.99 -7.81 10.87
CA ALA A 157 -3.52 -8.35 12.14
C ALA A 157 -2.47 -9.46 11.93
N GLY A 158 -2.64 -10.31 10.91
CA GLY A 158 -1.66 -11.32 10.52
C GLY A 158 -0.35 -10.71 10.06
N TRP A 159 -0.42 -9.69 9.19
CA TRP A 159 0.76 -8.97 8.69
C TRP A 159 1.50 -8.24 9.79
N ALA A 160 0.78 -7.53 10.66
CA ALA A 160 1.39 -6.84 11.80
C ALA A 160 2.15 -7.82 12.71
N ARG A 161 1.52 -8.95 13.08
CA ARG A 161 2.20 -9.98 13.89
C ARG A 161 3.44 -10.55 13.19
N SER A 162 3.35 -10.81 11.88
CA SER A 162 4.50 -11.37 11.13
C SER A 162 5.67 -10.39 10.98
N CYS A 163 5.42 -9.09 11.19
CA CYS A 163 6.44 -8.04 11.25
C CYS A 163 6.87 -7.70 12.70
N GLY A 164 6.47 -8.51 13.70
CA GLY A 164 6.88 -8.34 15.09
C GLY A 164 6.02 -7.38 15.92
N TYR A 165 4.91 -6.86 15.37
CA TYR A 165 4.03 -5.96 16.14
C TYR A 165 3.04 -6.75 17.00
N SER A 166 2.90 -6.32 18.25
CA SER A 166 1.83 -6.82 19.13
C SER A 166 0.48 -6.28 18.67
N THR A 167 -0.49 -7.16 18.49
CA THR A 167 -1.87 -6.77 18.20
C THR A 167 -2.74 -7.00 19.43
N PRO A 168 -3.61 -6.06 19.81
CA PRO A 168 -4.54 -6.30 20.92
C PRO A 168 -5.32 -7.59 20.67
N LYS A 169 -5.42 -8.47 21.68
CA LYS A 169 -6.35 -9.60 21.63
C LYS A 169 -7.77 -9.02 21.55
N ARG A 170 -8.53 -9.36 20.51
CA ARG A 170 -9.97 -9.07 20.52
C ARG A 170 -10.55 -9.72 21.77
N GLN A 171 -11.13 -8.94 22.66
CA GLN A 171 -12.07 -9.49 23.63
C GLN A 171 -13.27 -10.01 22.84
N PRO A 172 -13.68 -11.27 23.01
CA PRO A 172 -14.95 -11.72 22.45
C PRO A 172 -16.07 -10.87 23.06
N LEU A 173 -17.00 -10.45 22.20
CA LEU A 173 -18.27 -9.81 22.62
C LEU A 173 -19.09 -10.82 23.39
#